data_e1fcc7cf7b72fe7c73ccd179be7a5c67
#
_entry.id   e1fcc7cf7b72fe7c73ccd179be7a5c67
#
_cell.length_a   1.000
_cell.length_b   1.000
_cell.length_c   1.000
_cell.angle_alpha   90.00
_cell.angle_beta   90.00
_cell.angle_gamma   90.00
#
_symmetry.space_group_name_H-M   'P 1'
#
loop_
_entity.id
_entity.type
_entity.pdbx_description
1 polymer ?
#
loop_
_entity_poly.entity_id
_entity_poly.type
_entity_poly.pdbx_seq_one_letter_code
_entity_poly.pdbx_strand_id
1 'polypeptide(L)'
;MLVVSCSHGNHLGSSIAKKLNTNHSQLTVNKFPDDEILIKFNSDLKNKKVILVQSFYNNISDCLVEAVLASATAKELGAKKIILVAPYFPYLRQDKRFHAGESVSQKIIGGLIDNYFDEVYVVDPHLHRKNSLGKVF
;
A
#
# COMPACT_ATOMS: atom_id res chain seq x y z
N MET A 1 4.57 12.81 -12.20
CA MET A 1 4.31 11.49 -11.61
C MET A 1 5.61 10.98 -10.99
N LEU A 2 5.53 10.19 -9.94
CA LEU A 2 6.68 9.58 -9.29
C LEU A 2 6.27 8.17 -8.81
N VAL A 3 7.10 7.16 -9.05
CA VAL A 3 6.95 5.84 -8.45
C VAL A 3 7.86 5.74 -7.25
N VAL A 4 7.31 5.35 -6.10
CA VAL A 4 8.06 5.14 -4.86
C VAL A 4 7.87 3.70 -4.41
N SER A 5 8.97 3.00 -4.26
CA SER A 5 8.96 1.64 -3.73
C SER A 5 9.06 1.65 -2.21
N CYS A 6 8.14 1.00 -1.57
CA CYS A 6 8.19 0.61 -0.18
C CYS A 6 9.13 -0.60 0.03
N SER A 7 9.26 -1.09 1.26
CA SER A 7 10.24 -2.13 1.62
C SER A 7 10.17 -3.38 0.72
N HIS A 8 8.99 -3.81 0.31
CA HIS A 8 8.78 -4.99 -0.54
C HIS A 8 8.31 -4.64 -1.98
N GLY A 9 8.66 -3.46 -2.47
CA GLY A 9 8.23 -2.97 -3.79
C GLY A 9 9.33 -2.69 -4.80
N ASN A 10 10.62 -2.78 -4.43
CA ASN A 10 11.71 -2.17 -5.20
C ASN A 10 11.83 -2.68 -6.64
N HIS A 11 11.89 -3.99 -6.85
CA HIS A 11 12.04 -4.57 -8.19
C HIS A 11 10.86 -4.20 -9.11
N LEU A 12 9.64 -4.31 -8.60
CA LEU A 12 8.46 -3.98 -9.39
C LEU A 12 8.32 -2.47 -9.59
N GLY A 13 8.59 -1.66 -8.57
CA GLY A 13 8.50 -0.21 -8.66
C GLY A 13 9.45 0.38 -9.70
N SER A 14 10.70 -0.09 -9.75
CA SER A 14 11.64 0.32 -10.78
C SER A 14 11.18 -0.07 -12.20
N SER A 15 10.61 -1.27 -12.35
CA SER A 15 10.06 -1.76 -13.62
C SER A 15 8.83 -0.95 -14.07
N ILE A 16 7.92 -0.62 -13.13
CA ILE A 16 6.75 0.24 -13.40
C ILE A 16 7.21 1.63 -13.84
N ALA A 17 8.16 2.24 -13.11
CA ALA A 17 8.68 3.57 -13.43
C ALA A 17 9.30 3.62 -14.83
N LYS A 18 10.09 2.60 -15.19
CA LYS A 18 10.66 2.47 -16.53
C LYS A 18 9.58 2.39 -17.61
N LYS A 19 8.55 1.55 -17.42
CA LYS A 19 7.44 1.42 -18.38
C LYS A 19 6.58 2.67 -18.51
N LEU A 20 6.42 3.42 -17.41
CA LEU A 20 5.67 4.68 -17.39
C LEU A 20 6.53 5.89 -17.79
N ASN A 21 7.80 5.69 -18.12
CA ASN A 21 8.77 6.75 -18.41
C ASN A 21 8.75 7.86 -17.35
N THR A 22 8.86 7.49 -16.08
CA THR A 22 8.81 8.40 -14.94
C THR A 22 9.92 8.11 -13.93
N ASN A 23 10.15 9.03 -13.00
CA ASN A 23 11.16 8.86 -11.96
C ASN A 23 10.77 7.76 -10.97
N HIS A 24 11.77 7.06 -10.47
CA HIS A 24 11.68 6.09 -9.39
C HIS A 24 12.47 6.55 -8.16
N SER A 25 11.94 6.28 -6.98
CA SER A 25 12.60 6.50 -5.71
C SER A 25 12.32 5.35 -4.77
N GLN A 26 13.24 5.09 -3.85
CA GLN A 26 13.07 4.13 -2.76
C GLN A 26 12.68 4.88 -1.49
N LEU A 27 11.66 4.41 -0.79
CA LEU A 27 11.36 4.85 0.57
C LEU A 27 12.45 4.35 1.52
N THR A 28 12.99 5.20 2.35
CA THR A 28 13.83 4.75 3.46
C THR A 28 12.93 4.29 4.60
N VAL A 29 13.13 3.09 5.07
CA VAL A 29 12.39 2.50 6.19
C VAL A 29 13.38 2.03 7.23
N ASN A 30 13.27 2.54 8.43
CA ASN A 30 14.08 2.16 9.58
C ASN A 30 13.16 1.64 10.69
N LYS A 31 13.70 0.81 11.56
CA LYS A 31 13.04 0.41 12.80
C LYS A 31 13.79 0.95 14.01
N PHE A 32 13.05 1.42 14.99
CA PHE A 32 13.56 1.73 16.32
C PHE A 32 13.78 0.44 17.12
N PRO A 33 14.49 0.49 18.27
CA PRO A 33 14.74 -0.70 19.10
C PRO A 33 13.47 -1.36 19.67
N ASP A 34 12.36 -0.65 19.73
CA ASP A 34 11.03 -1.11 20.14
C ASP A 34 10.13 -1.55 18.98
N ASP A 35 10.74 -1.77 17.80
CA ASP A 35 10.09 -2.15 16.54
C ASP A 35 9.18 -1.10 15.89
N GLU A 36 9.09 0.12 16.40
CA GLU A 36 8.40 1.21 15.70
C GLU A 36 9.06 1.51 14.35
N ILE A 37 8.23 1.84 13.34
CA ILE A 37 8.69 2.11 11.98
C ILE A 37 8.84 3.62 11.77
N LEU A 38 9.99 4.05 11.29
CA LEU A 38 10.24 5.38 10.73
C LEU A 38 10.37 5.28 9.21
N ILE A 39 9.62 6.11 8.50
CA ILE A 39 9.74 6.24 7.04
C ILE A 39 10.30 7.61 6.66
N LYS A 40 11.00 7.66 5.51
CA LYS A 40 11.48 8.91 4.93
C LYS A 40 11.41 8.84 3.40
N PHE A 41 10.77 9.84 2.79
CA PHE A 41 10.85 10.05 1.34
C PHE A 41 12.19 10.70 0.95
N ASN A 42 12.78 10.22 -0.14
CA ASN A 42 14.05 10.71 -0.67
C ASN A 42 13.85 11.58 -1.93
N SER A 43 12.63 11.99 -2.22
CA SER A 43 12.27 12.80 -3.40
C SER A 43 11.21 13.82 -3.03
N ASP A 44 11.21 14.95 -3.74
CA ASP A 44 10.12 15.92 -3.66
C ASP A 44 8.82 15.32 -4.19
N LEU A 45 7.71 15.47 -3.43
CA LEU A 45 6.38 14.95 -3.75
C LEU A 45 5.39 16.06 -4.15
N LYS A 46 5.77 17.32 -3.94
CA LYS A 46 4.86 18.46 -4.12
C LYS A 46 4.25 18.47 -5.52
N ASN A 47 2.93 18.55 -5.56
CA ASN A 47 2.14 18.60 -6.80
C ASN A 47 2.24 17.33 -7.69
N LYS A 48 2.78 16.22 -7.20
CA LYS A 48 2.93 14.97 -7.98
C LYS A 48 1.81 13.98 -7.73
N LYS A 49 1.48 13.19 -8.74
CA LYS A 49 0.81 11.91 -8.60
C LYS A 49 1.87 10.89 -8.16
N VAL A 50 1.69 10.30 -6.99
CA VAL A 50 2.61 9.33 -6.38
C VAL A 50 2.03 7.92 -6.49
N ILE A 51 2.82 6.99 -6.98
CA ILE A 51 2.50 5.56 -7.00
C ILE A 51 3.37 4.89 -5.95
N LEU A 52 2.77 4.44 -4.85
CA LEU A 52 3.43 3.64 -3.83
C LEU A 52 3.32 2.16 -4.22
N VAL A 53 4.44 1.46 -4.25
CA VAL A 53 4.49 0.04 -4.59
C VAL A 53 4.89 -0.77 -3.36
N GLN A 54 3.98 -1.61 -2.86
CA GLN A 54 4.19 -2.46 -1.70
C GLN A 54 3.55 -3.84 -1.89
N SER A 55 4.32 -4.89 -1.77
CA SER A 55 3.81 -6.26 -1.70
C SER A 55 3.71 -6.69 -0.23
N PHE A 56 2.51 -7.07 0.21
CA PHE A 56 2.24 -7.36 1.63
C PHE A 56 2.54 -8.84 1.95
N TYR A 57 3.80 -9.24 1.84
CA TYR A 57 4.24 -10.58 2.24
C TYR A 57 5.28 -10.45 3.37
N ASN A 58 5.40 -11.46 4.22
CA ASN A 58 6.17 -11.38 5.46
C ASN A 58 5.81 -10.12 6.28
N ASN A 59 5.92 -10.12 7.54
CA ASN A 59 5.66 -8.95 8.41
C ASN A 59 4.50 -8.05 7.92
N ILE A 60 3.34 -8.67 7.63
CA ILE A 60 2.17 -7.98 7.02
C ILE A 60 1.76 -6.74 7.80
N SER A 61 1.82 -6.80 9.14
CA SER A 61 1.47 -5.67 10.00
C SER A 61 2.40 -4.48 9.78
N ASP A 62 3.70 -4.73 9.67
CA ASP A 62 4.69 -3.69 9.37
C ASP A 62 4.44 -3.08 7.99
N CYS A 63 4.17 -3.92 6.98
CA CYS A 63 3.86 -3.46 5.63
C CYS A 63 2.60 -2.58 5.59
N LEU A 64 1.58 -2.88 6.40
CA LEU A 64 0.37 -2.07 6.51
C LEU A 64 0.66 -0.73 7.17
N VAL A 65 1.38 -0.72 8.29
CA VAL A 65 1.79 0.51 8.98
C VAL A 65 2.66 1.37 8.06
N GLU A 66 3.65 0.78 7.39
CA GLU A 66 4.50 1.46 6.42
C GLU A 66 3.68 2.13 5.31
N ALA A 67 2.73 1.40 4.70
CA ALA A 67 1.89 1.92 3.62
C ALA A 67 1.01 3.10 4.08
N VAL A 68 0.43 3.01 5.28
CA VAL A 68 -0.39 4.07 5.89
C VAL A 68 0.46 5.31 6.19
N LEU A 69 1.61 5.14 6.85
CA LEU A 69 2.55 6.23 7.13
C LEU A 69 3.03 6.89 5.84
N ALA A 70 3.39 6.08 4.82
CA ALA A 70 3.85 6.60 3.54
C ALA A 70 2.76 7.41 2.83
N SER A 71 1.52 6.93 2.83
CA SER A 71 0.40 7.66 2.21
C SER A 71 0.10 8.97 2.94
N ALA A 72 -0.04 8.94 4.27
CA ALA A 72 -0.30 10.13 5.08
C ALA A 72 0.81 11.19 4.90
N THR A 73 2.07 10.77 5.04
CA THR A 73 3.22 11.65 4.84
C THR A 73 3.29 12.22 3.42
N ALA A 74 2.97 11.41 2.40
CA ALA A 74 2.94 11.91 1.02
C ALA A 74 1.88 13.01 0.83
N LYS A 75 0.69 12.87 1.46
CA LYS A 75 -0.34 13.93 1.46
C LYS A 75 0.17 15.21 2.13
N GLU A 76 0.77 15.10 3.29
CA GLU A 76 1.36 16.24 4.03
C GLU A 76 2.46 16.95 3.22
N LEU A 77 3.28 16.18 2.48
CA LEU A 77 4.32 16.71 1.59
C LEU A 77 3.77 17.26 0.25
N GLY A 78 2.45 17.33 0.11
CA GLY A 78 1.78 17.99 -1.00
C GLY A 78 1.60 17.13 -2.26
N ALA A 79 1.61 15.80 -2.14
CA ALA A 79 1.21 14.93 -3.24
C ALA A 79 -0.26 15.20 -3.63
N LYS A 80 -0.54 15.30 -4.94
CA LYS A 80 -1.90 15.54 -5.46
C LYS A 80 -2.78 14.31 -5.48
N LYS A 81 -2.17 13.15 -5.65
CA LYS A 81 -2.87 11.87 -5.74
C LYS A 81 -1.93 10.77 -5.31
N ILE A 82 -2.45 9.79 -4.53
CA ILE A 82 -1.67 8.68 -4.03
C ILE A 82 -2.35 7.38 -4.43
N ILE A 83 -1.59 6.55 -5.15
CA ILE A 83 -2.03 5.27 -5.69
C ILE A 83 -1.21 4.17 -5.02
N LEU A 84 -1.88 3.14 -4.51
CA LEU A 84 -1.24 1.91 -4.06
C LEU A 84 -1.23 0.88 -5.18
N VAL A 85 -0.06 0.34 -5.48
CA VAL A 85 0.11 -0.87 -6.28
C VAL A 85 0.58 -1.97 -5.34
N ALA A 86 -0.30 -2.93 -5.08
CA ALA A 86 -0.09 -4.05 -4.18
C ALA A 86 -0.14 -5.37 -4.96
N PRO A 87 1.01 -5.89 -5.45
CA PRO A 87 1.03 -7.17 -6.18
C PRO A 87 0.41 -8.31 -5.37
N TYR A 88 0.65 -8.33 -4.08
CA TYR A 88 -0.05 -9.17 -3.12
C TYR A 88 -0.70 -8.29 -2.06
N PHE A 89 -2.03 -8.43 -1.88
CA PHE A 89 -2.81 -7.72 -0.87
C PHE A 89 -3.32 -8.71 0.18
N PRO A 90 -3.14 -8.43 1.48
CA PRO A 90 -3.44 -9.37 2.56
C PRO A 90 -4.94 -9.35 2.95
N TYR A 91 -5.33 -10.28 3.81
CA TYR A 91 -6.67 -10.39 4.44
C TYR A 91 -7.85 -10.63 3.48
N LEU A 92 -7.66 -10.79 2.17
CA LEU A 92 -8.75 -11.02 1.23
C LEU A 92 -9.48 -12.38 1.44
N ARG A 93 -8.85 -13.32 2.16
CA ARG A 93 -9.44 -14.63 2.50
C ARG A 93 -10.46 -14.56 3.64
N GLN A 94 -10.40 -13.54 4.50
CA GLN A 94 -11.24 -13.37 5.69
C GLN A 94 -12.42 -12.44 5.38
N ASP A 95 -13.23 -12.83 4.42
CA ASP A 95 -14.35 -12.07 3.85
C ASP A 95 -15.69 -12.26 4.58
N LYS A 96 -15.75 -13.21 5.52
CA LYS A 96 -16.90 -13.48 6.40
C LYS A 96 -16.44 -14.04 7.75
N ARG A 97 -17.36 -14.06 8.73
CA ARG A 97 -17.18 -14.83 9.97
C ARG A 97 -17.46 -16.31 9.69
N PHE A 98 -16.56 -17.17 10.10
CA PHE A 98 -16.73 -18.62 10.08
C PHE A 98 -17.23 -19.11 11.44
N HIS A 99 -16.83 -18.45 12.55
CA HIS A 99 -17.29 -18.71 13.90
C HIS A 99 -17.71 -17.40 14.60
N ALA A 100 -18.56 -17.52 15.62
CA ALA A 100 -18.97 -16.36 16.43
C ALA A 100 -17.74 -15.66 17.07
N GLY A 101 -17.71 -14.34 17.04
CA GLY A 101 -16.62 -13.56 17.62
C GLY A 101 -15.43 -13.30 16.69
N GLU A 102 -15.29 -13.98 15.55
CA GLU A 102 -14.21 -13.71 14.58
C GLU A 102 -14.39 -12.35 13.89
N SER A 103 -13.26 -11.74 13.51
CA SER A 103 -13.26 -10.51 12.70
C SER A 103 -13.56 -10.82 11.22
N VAL A 104 -14.14 -9.85 10.51
CA VAL A 104 -14.16 -9.81 9.04
C VAL A 104 -13.03 -8.90 8.59
N SER A 105 -11.81 -9.42 8.62
CA SER A 105 -10.59 -8.63 8.45
C SER A 105 -10.49 -7.97 7.08
N GLN A 106 -11.03 -8.60 6.03
CA GLN A 106 -11.10 -8.02 4.69
C GLN A 106 -11.78 -6.64 4.71
N LYS A 107 -12.95 -6.52 5.39
CA LYS A 107 -13.69 -5.27 5.46
C LYS A 107 -12.94 -4.20 6.26
N ILE A 108 -12.29 -4.60 7.35
CA ILE A 108 -11.57 -3.70 8.25
C ILE A 108 -10.33 -3.14 7.55
N ILE A 109 -9.50 -4.03 7.00
CA ILE A 109 -8.26 -3.63 6.33
C ILE A 109 -8.55 -2.92 4.99
N GLY A 110 -9.58 -3.36 4.25
CA GLY A 110 -10.04 -2.65 3.05
C GLY A 110 -10.43 -1.21 3.36
N GLY A 111 -11.27 -1.00 4.37
CA GLY A 111 -11.67 0.35 4.80
C GLY A 111 -10.50 1.19 5.34
N LEU A 112 -9.53 0.57 6.02
CA LEU A 112 -8.32 1.27 6.43
C LEU A 112 -7.56 1.81 5.20
N ILE A 113 -7.32 0.99 4.20
CA ILE A 113 -6.59 1.37 2.98
C ILE A 113 -7.37 2.42 2.18
N ASP A 114 -8.67 2.29 2.04
CA ASP A 114 -9.55 3.24 1.33
C ASP A 114 -9.46 4.67 1.91
N ASN A 115 -9.27 4.82 3.22
CA ASN A 115 -9.08 6.12 3.86
C ASN A 115 -7.77 6.83 3.50
N TYR A 116 -6.77 6.09 3.05
CA TYR A 116 -5.43 6.63 2.81
C TYR A 116 -5.07 6.75 1.33
N PHE A 117 -5.67 5.97 0.45
CA PHE A 117 -5.30 5.92 -0.97
C PHE A 117 -6.46 6.36 -1.86
N ASP A 118 -6.15 7.10 -2.93
CA ASP A 118 -7.13 7.53 -3.92
C ASP A 118 -7.48 6.42 -4.92
N GLU A 119 -6.55 5.48 -5.15
CA GLU A 119 -6.72 4.30 -6.00
C GLU A 119 -5.88 3.14 -5.46
N VAL A 120 -6.38 1.92 -5.64
CA VAL A 120 -5.67 0.69 -5.26
C VAL A 120 -5.68 -0.31 -6.41
N TYR A 121 -4.50 -0.80 -6.79
CA TYR A 121 -4.31 -1.83 -7.81
C TYR A 121 -3.74 -3.09 -7.17
N VAL A 122 -4.42 -4.20 -7.35
CA VAL A 122 -4.03 -5.52 -6.81
C VAL A 122 -3.92 -6.51 -7.96
N VAL A 123 -2.91 -7.40 -7.92
CA VAL A 123 -2.76 -8.47 -8.90
C VAL A 123 -3.38 -9.75 -8.34
N ASP A 124 -4.23 -10.41 -9.12
CA ASP A 124 -4.88 -11.67 -8.79
C ASP A 124 -5.47 -11.71 -7.36
N PRO A 125 -6.41 -10.80 -7.04
CA PRO A 125 -6.99 -10.73 -5.71
C PRO A 125 -7.85 -11.96 -5.39
N HIS A 126 -7.77 -12.45 -4.16
CA HIS A 126 -8.59 -13.58 -3.70
C HIS A 126 -10.06 -13.15 -3.49
N LEU A 127 -10.87 -13.24 -4.55
CA LEU A 127 -12.26 -12.75 -4.57
C LEU A 127 -13.31 -13.86 -4.71
N HIS A 128 -13.18 -14.99 -4.01
CA HIS A 128 -14.08 -16.15 -4.16
C HIS A 128 -15.57 -15.84 -4.00
N ARG A 129 -15.94 -14.84 -3.22
CA ARG A 129 -17.33 -14.47 -2.91
C ARG A 129 -17.72 -13.07 -3.31
N LYS A 130 -16.80 -12.33 -3.95
CA LYS A 130 -17.01 -10.95 -4.40
C LYS A 130 -16.61 -10.81 -5.87
N ASN A 131 -17.45 -10.16 -6.65
CA ASN A 131 -17.23 -10.04 -8.10
C ASN A 131 -16.27 -8.90 -8.48
N SER A 132 -15.83 -8.09 -7.51
CA SER A 132 -14.91 -6.98 -7.77
C SER A 132 -14.26 -6.47 -6.49
N LEU A 133 -13.09 -5.82 -6.62
CA LEU A 133 -12.39 -5.10 -5.54
C LEU A 133 -13.20 -3.91 -5.01
N GLY A 134 -14.00 -3.24 -5.84
CA GLY A 134 -14.88 -2.14 -5.42
C GLY A 134 -15.93 -2.49 -4.35
N LYS A 135 -15.98 -3.76 -3.91
CA LYS A 135 -16.75 -4.20 -2.73
C LYS A 135 -15.84 -4.46 -1.52
N VAL A 136 -14.55 -4.21 -1.64
CA VAL A 136 -13.53 -4.37 -0.58
C VAL A 136 -13.05 -3.01 -0.11
N PHE A 137 -12.90 -2.09 -1.07
CA PHE A 137 -12.49 -0.69 -0.91
C PHE A 137 -13.66 0.21 -1.25
#